data_0bace13a3b223f6612a7700a7ae1fb19
#
_entry.id   0bace13a3b223f6612a7700a7ae1fb19
#
_cell.length_a   1.000
_cell.length_b   1.000
_cell.length_c   1.000
_cell.angle_alpha   90.00
_cell.angle_beta   90.00
_cell.angle_gamma   90.00
#
_symmetry.space_group_name_H-M   'P 1'
#
loop_
_entity.id
_entity.type
_entity.pdbx_description
1 polymer ?
#
loop_
_entity_poly.entity_id
_entity_poly.type
_entity_poly.pdbx_seq_one_letter_code
_entity_poly.pdbx_strand_id
1 'polypeptide(L)' 'MLVIINGADTDVPESTTVTNLINQLELTGRIAVEINKQIVPRSEFDSRLINNGDMIEIVHAIGGGQST' A
#
# COMPACT_ATOMS: atom_id res chain seq x y z
N MET A 1 -8.24 8.06 9.99
CA MET A 1 -8.89 6.73 10.06
C MET A 1 -7.86 5.66 10.37
N LEU A 2 -8.30 4.59 10.98
CA LEU A 2 -7.40 3.53 11.40
C LEU A 2 -7.40 2.40 10.40
N VAL A 3 -6.20 1.98 10.00
CA VAL A 3 -6.01 0.83 9.13
C VAL A 3 -4.91 -0.04 9.71
N ILE A 4 -4.76 -1.23 9.16
CA ILE A 4 -3.72 -2.16 9.59
C ILE A 4 -2.76 -2.34 8.42
N ILE A 5 -1.51 -1.93 8.60
CA ILE A 5 -0.51 -2.03 7.54
C ILE A 5 0.56 -3.02 7.98
N ASN A 6 0.68 -4.12 7.25
CA ASN A 6 1.65 -5.17 7.55
C ASN A 6 1.54 -5.60 9.01
N GLY A 7 0.29 -5.72 9.50
CA GLY A 7 0.03 -6.17 10.85
C GLY A 7 0.10 -5.09 11.92
N ALA A 8 0.38 -3.85 11.56
CA ALA A 8 0.52 -2.77 12.54
C ALA A 8 -0.61 -1.76 12.38
N ASP A 9 -1.24 -1.40 13.49
CA ASP A 9 -2.27 -0.36 13.50
C ASP A 9 -1.63 0.96 13.10
N THR A 10 -2.26 1.64 12.14
CA THR A 10 -1.70 2.87 11.58
C THR A 10 -2.82 3.86 11.35
N ASP A 11 -2.59 5.11 11.76
CA ASP A 11 -3.56 6.17 11.53
C ASP A 11 -3.20 6.89 10.24
N VAL A 12 -4.17 7.00 9.34
CA VAL A 12 -3.97 7.71 8.07
C VAL A 12 -5.10 8.70 7.85
N PRO A 13 -4.85 9.77 7.09
CA PRO A 13 -5.90 10.76 6.83
C PRO A 13 -7.04 10.18 6.02
N GLU A 14 -8.20 10.79 6.15
CA GLU A 14 -9.33 10.48 5.28
C GLU A 14 -8.97 10.79 3.83
N SER A 15 -9.60 10.07 2.93
CA SER A 15 -9.40 10.27 1.48
C SER A 15 -7.97 9.99 1.03
N THR A 16 -7.29 9.08 1.71
CA THR A 16 -5.96 8.65 1.31
C THR A 16 -6.09 7.59 0.22
N THR A 17 -5.38 7.80 -0.89
CA THR A 17 -5.27 6.79 -1.94
C THR A 17 -4.07 5.89 -1.66
N VAL A 18 -3.98 4.79 -2.42
CA VAL A 18 -2.82 3.91 -2.31
C VAL A 18 -1.54 4.70 -2.61
N THR A 19 -1.55 5.53 -3.66
CA THR A 19 -0.39 6.36 -3.99
C THR A 19 -0.01 7.28 -2.84
N ASN A 20 -1.01 7.93 -2.22
CA ASN A 20 -0.74 8.81 -1.09
C ASN A 20 -0.11 8.04 0.07
N LEU A 21 -0.61 6.83 0.33
CA LEU A 21 -0.08 6.01 1.41
C LEU A 21 1.38 5.65 1.16
N ILE A 22 1.69 5.22 -0.06
CA ILE A 22 3.06 4.87 -0.43
C ILE A 22 3.98 6.07 -0.24
N ASN A 23 3.52 7.26 -0.63
CA ASN A 23 4.31 8.48 -0.46
C ASN A 23 4.51 8.83 1.00
N GLN A 24 3.48 8.67 1.83
CA GLN A 24 3.59 8.95 3.26
C GLN A 24 4.60 8.02 3.93
N LEU A 25 4.66 6.78 3.48
CA LEU A 25 5.59 5.80 4.04
C LEU A 25 6.97 5.91 3.41
N GLU A 26 7.12 6.83 2.46
CA GLU A 26 8.41 7.10 1.79
C GLU A 26 8.96 5.86 1.12
N LEU A 27 8.07 5.05 0.58
CA LEU A 27 8.46 3.84 -0.12
C LEU A 27 8.71 4.15 -1.59
N THR A 28 9.73 3.53 -2.16
CA THR A 28 10.08 3.72 -3.55
C THR A 28 10.35 2.37 -4.19
N GLY A 29 10.44 2.37 -5.52
CA GLY A 29 10.76 1.17 -6.26
C GLY A 29 9.53 0.35 -6.59
N ARG A 30 9.72 -0.95 -6.76
CA ARG A 30 8.62 -1.85 -7.10
C ARG A 30 7.91 -2.26 -5.84
N ILE A 31 6.65 -1.88 -5.76
CA ILE A 31 5.85 -2.12 -4.57
C ILE A 31 4.60 -2.84 -4.99
N ALA A 32 4.28 -3.93 -4.30
CA ALA A 32 3.03 -4.65 -4.46
C ALA A 32 2.16 -4.36 -3.25
N VAL A 33 0.88 -4.10 -3.50
CA VAL A 33 -0.07 -3.74 -2.45
C VAL A 33 -1.26 -4.68 -2.50
N GLU A 34 -1.64 -5.20 -1.35
CA GLU A 34 -2.90 -5.94 -1.19
C GLU A 34 -3.76 -5.20 -0.18
N ILE A 35 -5.05 -5.13 -0.46
CA ILE A 35 -6.02 -4.60 0.49
C ILE A 35 -7.07 -5.66 0.71
N ASN A 36 -7.22 -6.10 1.96
CA ASN A 36 -8.16 -7.15 2.33
C ASN A 36 -7.94 -8.40 1.49
N LYS A 37 -6.66 -8.74 1.29
CA LYS A 37 -6.21 -9.94 0.58
C LYS A 37 -6.45 -9.91 -0.92
N GLN A 38 -6.72 -8.73 -1.47
CA GLN A 38 -6.88 -8.57 -2.91
C GLN A 38 -5.78 -7.67 -3.43
N ILE A 39 -5.12 -8.11 -4.49
CA ILE A 39 -4.05 -7.32 -5.09
C ILE A 39 -4.64 -6.09 -5.76
N VAL A 40 -4.02 -4.94 -5.50
CA VAL A 40 -4.39 -3.69 -6.14
C VAL A 40 -3.44 -3.49 -7.32
N PRO A 41 -3.95 -3.48 -8.55
CA PRO A 41 -3.09 -3.25 -9.71
C PRO A 41 -2.45 -1.86 -9.63
N ARG A 42 -1.23 -1.76 -10.13
CA ARG A 42 -0.53 -0.48 -10.11
C ARG A 42 -1.33 0.62 -10.81
N SER A 43 -2.06 0.26 -11.86
CA SER A 43 -2.87 1.23 -12.59
C SER A 43 -3.99 1.83 -11.74
N GLU A 44 -4.31 1.23 -10.60
CA GLU A 44 -5.36 1.72 -9.71
C GLU A 44 -4.82 2.43 -8.49
N PHE A 45 -3.50 2.53 -8.33
CA PHE A 45 -2.92 3.14 -7.13
C PHE A 45 -3.39 4.58 -6.91
N ASP A 46 -3.55 5.34 -8.00
CA ASP A 46 -3.91 6.75 -7.88
C ASP A 46 -5.39 6.94 -7.56
N SER A 47 -6.22 5.95 -7.82
CA SER A 47 -7.67 6.10 -7.67
C SER A 47 -8.23 5.24 -6.54
N ARG A 48 -7.49 4.22 -6.07
CA ARG A 48 -8.02 3.34 -5.03
C ARG A 48 -7.94 4.02 -3.68
N LEU A 49 -9.09 4.26 -3.08
CA LEU A 49 -9.16 4.86 -1.76
C LEU A 49 -9.00 3.80 -0.68
N ILE A 50 -8.36 4.20 0.39
CA ILE A 50 -8.21 3.39 1.59
C ILE A 50 -9.37 3.70 2.51
N ASN A 51 -9.96 2.67 3.09
CA ASN A 51 -11.11 2.82 3.98
C ASN A 51 -10.74 2.42 5.39
N ASN A 52 -11.48 2.99 6.33
CA ASN A 52 -11.27 2.66 7.75
C ASN A 52 -11.40 1.15 7.95
N GLY A 53 -10.44 0.58 8.68
CA GLY A 53 -10.44 -0.84 8.96
C GLY A 53 -9.80 -1.72 7.92
N ASP A 54 -9.32 -1.15 6.81
CA ASP A 54 -8.69 -1.95 5.77
C ASP A 54 -7.43 -2.64 6.30
N MET A 55 -7.24 -3.88 5.87
CA MET A 55 -6.01 -4.62 6.12
C MET A 55 -5.15 -4.51 4.87
N ILE A 56 -4.02 -3.84 5.00
CA ILE A 56 -3.15 -3.52 3.86
C ILE A 56 -1.83 -4.24 4.05
N GLU A 57 -1.39 -4.91 2.98
CA GLU A 57 -0.07 -5.51 2.96
C GLU A 57 0.73 -4.90 1.84
N ILE A 58 1.93 -4.43 2.16
CA ILE A 58 2.81 -3.79 1.21
C ILE A 58 4.13 -4.51 1.24
N VAL A 59 4.57 -4.97 0.08
CA VAL A 59 5.85 -5.64 -0.04
C VAL A 59 6.64 -4.99 -1.15
N HIS A 60 7.96 -4.94 -0.96
CA HIS A 60 8.87 -4.56 -2.02
C HIS A 60 9.13 -5.77 -2.89
N ALA A 61 8.90 -5.63 -4.17
CA ALA A 61 9.31 -6.64 -5.11
C ALA A 61 10.81 -6.46 -5.33
N ILE A 62 11.58 -7.19 -4.60
CA ILE A 62 13.02 -7.13 -4.71
C ILE A 62 13.41 -8.01 -5.88
N GLY A 63 12.92 -7.81 -6.90
CA GLY A 63 13.16 -8.71 -7.99
C GLY A 63 14.56 -8.71 -8.46
N GLY A 64 14.66 -9.12 -8.48
CA GLY A 64 15.37 -8.88 -8.84
C GLY A 64 16.21 -8.81 -9.49
N GLY A 65 16.32 -8.83 -9.43
CA GLY A 65 16.90 -8.77 -9.77
C GLY A 65 17.74 -8.52 -9.73
N GLN A 66 17.80 -8.46 -9.55
CA GLN A 66 18.43 -8.30 -9.61
C GLN A 66 19.29 -8.67 -9.70
N SER A 67 19.35 -9.13 -9.78
CA SER A 67 20.05 -9.49 -9.97
C SER A 67 20.68 -9.40 -10.27
N THR A 68 20.75 -9.42 -10.34
CA THR A 68 21.36 -9.50 -10.66
C THR A 68 21.91 -9.41 -10.90
#